data_15806afd75706b293f5928d780804323
#
_entry.id   15806afd75706b293f5928d780804323
#
_cell.length_a   1.000
_cell.length_b   1.000
_cell.length_c   1.000
_cell.angle_alpha   90.00
_cell.angle_beta   90.00
_cell.angle_gamma   90.00
#
_symmetry.space_group_name_H-M   'P 1'
#
loop_
_entity.id
_entity.type
_entity.pdbx_description
1 polymer ?
#
loop_
_entity_poly.entity_id
_entity_poly.type
_entity_poly.pdbx_seq_one_letter_code
_entity_poly.pdbx_strand_id
1 'polypeptide(L)'
;MGNVWRADRPQRGRYRQFMQCDIDILGEPTILAEIELILATTTLLGKLDFKNFTIRINDRRILKAMAAYSGFAEADYDTVFIILDKMDKIGLDGVKEELLKEGYAEDAVTKYLELFEKVTADISGVQYLKETLGAFLPEEVAENLKTIIDSVESTKSADFKMAFDPTLVRGMSYYTGPIFEISMDEYGGSVGGGGRYDEMIGKFTGQPTPACGFSIGFERIIMLLLERDFEIPGSKNKTAYIIDKKMPSDKLLKILEQAKQARAEGQIVNIAIMKKNKKFQKDQMITEGYTQFEEFYADSFEG
;
A
#
# COMPACT_ATOMS: atom_id res chain seq x y z
N MET A 1 -1.72 -3.48 13.02
CA MET A 1 -2.53 -4.23 12.03
C MET A 1 -3.88 -4.56 12.61
N GLY A 2 -4.96 -4.33 11.87
CA GLY A 2 -6.30 -4.59 12.35
C GLY A 2 -7.35 -4.54 11.25
N ASN A 3 -8.53 -5.09 11.54
CA ASN A 3 -9.65 -5.05 10.62
C ASN A 3 -10.31 -3.67 10.65
N VAL A 4 -10.64 -3.17 9.45
CA VAL A 4 -11.39 -1.92 9.23
C VAL A 4 -12.61 -2.20 8.38
N TRP A 5 -13.64 -1.35 8.56
CA TRP A 5 -14.90 -1.46 7.82
C TRP A 5 -15.18 -0.13 7.13
N ARG A 6 -15.51 -0.18 5.84
CA ARG A 6 -15.90 0.98 5.04
C ARG A 6 -17.12 0.67 4.20
N ALA A 7 -18.00 1.65 4.00
CA ALA A 7 -19.19 1.52 3.15
C ALA A 7 -18.87 1.65 1.64
N ASP A 8 -17.66 1.35 1.23
CA ASP A 8 -17.20 1.44 -0.15
C ASP A 8 -17.92 0.43 -1.05
N ARG A 9 -18.05 0.77 -2.34
CA ARG A 9 -18.49 -0.19 -3.34
C ARG A 9 -17.42 -1.26 -3.53
N PRO A 10 -17.73 -2.57 -3.33
CA PRO A 10 -16.77 -3.64 -3.53
C PRO A 10 -16.29 -3.71 -4.99
N GLN A 11 -14.97 -3.87 -5.15
CA GLN A 11 -14.31 -4.10 -6.45
C GLN A 11 -12.95 -4.78 -6.21
N ARG A 12 -12.20 -5.09 -7.26
CA ARG A 12 -10.87 -5.73 -7.16
C ARG A 12 -9.98 -4.98 -6.16
N GLY A 13 -9.51 -5.68 -5.12
CA GLY A 13 -8.67 -5.12 -4.06
C GLY A 13 -9.33 -4.06 -3.16
N ARG A 14 -10.67 -3.93 -3.20
CA ARG A 14 -11.44 -3.03 -2.34
C ARG A 14 -12.63 -3.78 -1.73
N TYR A 15 -12.59 -3.96 -0.43
CA TYR A 15 -13.57 -4.72 0.35
C TYR A 15 -14.22 -3.82 1.39
N ARG A 16 -15.40 -4.20 1.88
CA ARG A 16 -16.07 -3.49 2.98
C ARG A 16 -15.46 -3.79 4.35
N GLN A 17 -14.90 -4.98 4.50
CA GLN A 17 -14.04 -5.34 5.62
C GLN A 17 -12.69 -5.76 5.05
N PHE A 18 -11.62 -5.20 5.58
CA PHE A 18 -10.26 -5.46 5.12
C PHE A 18 -9.27 -5.19 6.25
N MET A 19 -8.07 -5.73 6.12
CA MET A 19 -6.98 -5.48 7.06
C MET A 19 -6.22 -4.22 6.65
N GLN A 20 -5.96 -3.35 7.61
CA GLN A 20 -5.06 -2.22 7.47
C GLN A 20 -3.74 -2.51 8.19
N CYS A 21 -2.63 -2.16 7.54
CA CYS A 21 -1.29 -2.26 8.09
C CYS A 21 -0.70 -0.85 8.10
N ASP A 22 -0.76 -0.21 9.26
CA ASP A 22 -0.41 1.19 9.44
C ASP A 22 0.85 1.31 10.27
N ILE A 23 1.66 2.33 9.96
CA ILE A 23 2.81 2.78 10.74
C ILE A 23 2.72 4.29 10.90
N ASP A 24 2.98 4.77 12.11
CA ASP A 24 2.87 6.17 12.46
C ASP A 24 4.06 6.60 13.31
N ILE A 25 4.53 7.84 13.08
CA ILE A 25 5.54 8.51 13.88
C ILE A 25 4.87 9.70 14.57
N LEU A 26 4.88 9.69 15.89
CA LEU A 26 4.28 10.73 16.72
C LEU A 26 5.36 11.54 17.43
N GLY A 27 5.19 12.85 17.50
CA GLY A 27 6.09 13.76 18.21
C GLY A 27 7.27 14.27 17.39
N GLU A 28 7.44 13.84 16.13
CA GLU A 28 8.51 14.34 15.25
C GLU A 28 7.98 15.48 14.35
N PRO A 29 8.39 16.74 14.59
CA PRO A 29 7.89 17.88 13.84
C PRO A 29 8.59 18.11 12.50
N THR A 30 9.74 17.48 12.27
CA THR A 30 10.53 17.66 11.04
C THR A 30 10.13 16.69 9.95
N ILE A 31 10.63 16.90 8.74
CA ILE A 31 10.42 16.02 7.58
C ILE A 31 11.09 14.65 7.71
N LEU A 32 11.80 14.40 8.79
CA LEU A 32 12.42 13.11 9.06
C LEU A 32 11.36 12.01 9.15
N ALA A 33 10.17 12.34 9.70
CA ALA A 33 9.07 11.37 9.78
C ALA A 33 8.61 10.89 8.39
N GLU A 34 8.47 11.80 7.42
CA GLU A 34 8.12 11.46 6.05
C GLU A 34 9.17 10.58 5.39
N ILE A 35 10.45 10.95 5.51
CA ILE A 35 11.57 10.20 4.93
C ILE A 35 11.60 8.77 5.50
N GLU A 36 11.54 8.61 6.81
CA GLU A 36 11.55 7.31 7.49
C GLU A 36 10.37 6.43 7.08
N LEU A 37 9.15 6.98 7.03
CA LEU A 37 7.96 6.24 6.64
C LEU A 37 8.00 5.77 5.18
N ILE A 38 8.47 6.62 4.27
CA ILE A 38 8.63 6.27 2.86
C ILE A 38 9.70 5.17 2.72
N LEU A 39 10.85 5.31 3.36
CA LEU A 39 11.92 4.31 3.29
C LEU A 39 11.52 2.98 3.92
N ALA A 40 10.87 2.98 5.08
CA ALA A 40 10.38 1.76 5.74
C ALA A 40 9.40 1.00 4.84
N THR A 41 8.41 1.71 4.28
CA THR A 41 7.37 1.11 3.44
C THR A 41 7.93 0.59 2.12
N THR A 42 8.79 1.36 1.45
CA THR A 42 9.39 0.96 0.17
C THR A 42 10.40 -0.18 0.35
N THR A 43 11.14 -0.20 1.46
CA THR A 43 12.01 -1.33 1.83
C THR A 43 11.20 -2.60 2.06
N LEU A 44 10.05 -2.52 2.72
CA LEU A 44 9.14 -3.65 2.89
C LEU A 44 8.68 -4.20 1.53
N LEU A 45 8.24 -3.34 0.62
CA LEU A 45 7.81 -3.75 -0.72
C LEU A 45 8.97 -4.38 -1.52
N GLY A 46 10.17 -3.83 -1.43
CA GLY A 46 11.37 -4.40 -2.04
C GLY A 46 11.70 -5.80 -1.52
N LYS A 47 11.53 -6.05 -0.20
CA LYS A 47 11.68 -7.39 0.40
C LYS A 47 10.62 -8.40 -0.05
N LEU A 48 9.48 -7.93 -0.53
CA LEU A 48 8.43 -8.73 -1.16
C LEU A 48 8.62 -8.84 -2.69
N ASP A 49 9.77 -8.43 -3.21
CA ASP A 49 10.16 -8.43 -4.61
C ASP A 49 9.25 -7.57 -5.54
N PHE A 50 8.61 -6.53 -4.97
CA PHE A 50 7.95 -5.51 -5.78
C PHE A 50 8.99 -4.53 -6.32
N LYS A 51 8.86 -4.18 -7.62
CA LYS A 51 9.76 -3.29 -8.37
C LYS A 51 8.93 -2.35 -9.25
N ASN A 52 9.59 -1.31 -9.77
CA ASN A 52 8.99 -0.38 -10.74
C ASN A 52 7.69 0.29 -10.25
N PHE A 53 7.53 0.49 -8.95
CA PHE A 53 6.43 1.29 -8.42
C PHE A 53 6.84 2.76 -8.26
N THR A 54 5.86 3.63 -8.14
CA THR A 54 6.08 5.07 -8.02
C THR A 54 5.54 5.59 -6.69
N ILE A 55 6.35 6.35 -5.97
CA ILE A 55 5.89 7.16 -4.84
C ILE A 55 5.49 8.52 -5.40
N ARG A 56 4.19 8.78 -5.46
CA ARG A 56 3.64 10.11 -5.75
C ARG A 56 3.66 10.93 -4.46
N ILE A 57 4.19 12.13 -4.49
CA ILE A 57 4.26 13.03 -3.33
C ILE A 57 3.72 14.42 -3.68
N ASN A 58 3.04 15.04 -2.73
CA ASN A 58 2.59 16.42 -2.77
C ASN A 58 2.61 17.02 -1.36
N ASP A 59 2.16 18.26 -1.21
CA ASP A 59 1.93 18.89 0.09
C ASP A 59 0.60 19.63 0.09
N ARG A 60 -0.19 19.44 1.16
CA ARG A 60 -1.49 20.09 1.31
C ARG A 60 -1.40 21.62 1.26
N ARG A 61 -0.26 22.17 1.68
CA ARG A 61 0.00 23.62 1.63
C ARG A 61 0.18 24.10 0.20
N ILE A 62 0.75 23.29 -0.70
CA ILE A 62 0.80 23.59 -2.15
C ILE A 62 -0.61 23.64 -2.73
N LEU A 63 -1.45 22.65 -2.46
CA LEU A 63 -2.83 22.65 -2.93
C LEU A 63 -3.59 23.90 -2.48
N LYS A 64 -3.47 24.26 -1.19
CA LYS A 64 -4.07 25.48 -0.64
C LYS A 64 -3.52 26.74 -1.32
N ALA A 65 -2.20 26.81 -1.52
CA ALA A 65 -1.56 27.95 -2.18
C ALA A 65 -2.01 28.11 -3.65
N MET A 66 -2.14 26.99 -4.39
CA MET A 66 -2.68 27.00 -5.76
C MET A 66 -4.12 27.52 -5.82
N ALA A 67 -4.98 27.06 -4.90
CA ALA A 67 -6.36 27.53 -4.82
C ALA A 67 -6.44 28.99 -4.43
N ALA A 68 -5.70 29.44 -3.41
CA ALA A 68 -5.65 30.85 -3.01
C ALA A 68 -5.13 31.76 -4.11
N TYR A 69 -4.02 31.39 -4.77
CA TYR A 69 -3.45 32.12 -5.90
C TYR A 69 -4.46 32.30 -7.05
N SER A 70 -5.28 31.30 -7.27
CA SER A 70 -6.30 31.33 -8.33
C SER A 70 -7.57 32.10 -7.95
N GLY A 71 -7.73 32.46 -6.67
CA GLY A 71 -8.84 33.29 -6.19
C GLY A 71 -10.01 32.52 -5.59
N PHE A 72 -9.86 31.23 -5.27
CA PHE A 72 -10.89 30.50 -4.50
C PHE A 72 -10.88 30.96 -3.03
N ALA A 73 -12.04 31.00 -2.41
CA ALA A 73 -12.15 31.28 -0.99
C ALA A 73 -11.72 30.03 -0.16
N GLU A 74 -11.17 30.26 1.01
CA GLU A 74 -10.68 29.17 1.88
C GLU A 74 -11.79 28.16 2.22
N ALA A 75 -13.02 28.62 2.38
CA ALA A 75 -14.18 27.78 2.65
C ALA A 75 -14.50 26.78 1.51
N ASP A 76 -14.03 27.06 0.29
CA ASP A 76 -14.27 26.26 -0.90
C ASP A 76 -13.19 25.22 -1.20
N TYR A 77 -12.05 25.28 -0.49
CA TYR A 77 -10.89 24.45 -0.81
C TYR A 77 -11.20 22.95 -0.79
N ASP A 78 -11.97 22.48 0.18
CA ASP A 78 -12.31 21.04 0.25
C ASP A 78 -13.12 20.60 -0.99
N THR A 79 -14.07 21.42 -1.47
CA THR A 79 -14.84 21.15 -2.68
C THR A 79 -13.94 21.14 -3.92
N VAL A 80 -13.08 22.15 -4.06
CA VAL A 80 -12.10 22.24 -5.17
C VAL A 80 -11.19 21.01 -5.18
N PHE A 81 -10.71 20.57 -4.03
CA PHE A 81 -9.83 19.40 -3.93
C PHE A 81 -10.55 18.09 -4.21
N ILE A 82 -11.82 17.94 -3.79
CA ILE A 82 -12.63 16.75 -4.13
C ILE A 82 -12.85 16.64 -5.64
N ILE A 83 -13.02 17.79 -6.33
CA ILE A 83 -13.16 17.81 -7.79
C ILE A 83 -11.81 17.50 -8.44
N LEU A 84 -10.71 18.09 -7.94
CA LEU A 84 -9.36 17.83 -8.43
C LEU A 84 -8.96 16.35 -8.31
N ASP A 85 -9.34 15.67 -7.23
CA ASP A 85 -9.07 14.24 -7.01
C ASP A 85 -9.65 13.32 -8.11
N LYS A 86 -10.57 13.85 -8.91
CA LYS A 86 -11.13 13.14 -10.07
C LYS A 86 -10.29 13.31 -11.34
N MET A 87 -9.23 14.14 -11.33
CA MET A 87 -8.40 14.48 -12.48
C MET A 87 -7.97 13.27 -13.30
N ASP A 88 -7.51 12.20 -12.63
CA ASP A 88 -7.07 10.96 -13.28
C ASP A 88 -8.21 10.25 -14.06
N LYS A 89 -9.47 10.56 -13.76
CA LYS A 89 -10.64 9.92 -14.37
C LYS A 89 -11.34 10.77 -15.43
N ILE A 90 -11.43 12.08 -15.18
CA ILE A 90 -12.22 12.99 -16.02
C ILE A 90 -11.35 13.98 -16.80
N GLY A 91 -10.04 14.01 -16.54
CA GLY A 91 -9.10 14.95 -17.16
C GLY A 91 -9.31 16.40 -16.76
N LEU A 92 -8.46 17.29 -17.29
CA LEU A 92 -8.55 18.75 -17.05
C LEU A 92 -9.90 19.34 -17.47
N ASP A 93 -10.41 18.95 -18.62
CA ASP A 93 -11.71 19.46 -19.13
C ASP A 93 -12.87 19.07 -18.21
N GLY A 94 -12.90 17.84 -17.74
CA GLY A 94 -13.91 17.38 -16.79
C GLY A 94 -13.83 18.09 -15.43
N VAL A 95 -12.62 18.38 -14.94
CA VAL A 95 -12.42 19.17 -13.73
C VAL A 95 -12.92 20.61 -13.95
N LYS A 96 -12.62 21.20 -15.12
CA LYS A 96 -13.13 22.52 -15.49
C LYS A 96 -14.66 22.56 -15.46
N GLU A 97 -15.30 21.60 -16.13
CA GLU A 97 -16.77 21.53 -16.19
C GLU A 97 -17.39 21.38 -14.79
N GLU A 98 -16.83 20.53 -13.94
CA GLU A 98 -17.34 20.35 -12.57
C GLU A 98 -17.17 21.62 -11.72
N LEU A 99 -16.01 22.29 -11.77
CA LEU A 99 -15.79 23.53 -11.04
C LEU A 99 -16.74 24.66 -11.49
N LEU A 100 -16.96 24.81 -12.79
CA LEU A 100 -17.91 25.79 -13.32
C LEU A 100 -19.37 25.46 -12.94
N LYS A 101 -19.72 24.18 -12.89
CA LYS A 101 -21.05 23.71 -12.45
C LYS A 101 -21.31 24.01 -10.98
N GLU A 102 -20.28 23.96 -10.11
CA GLU A 102 -20.36 24.39 -8.71
C GLU A 102 -20.53 25.91 -8.57
N GLY A 103 -20.40 26.68 -9.64
CA GLY A 103 -20.64 28.13 -9.66
C GLY A 103 -19.39 28.97 -9.43
N TYR A 104 -18.20 28.39 -9.51
CA TYR A 104 -16.95 29.14 -9.39
C TYR A 104 -16.69 30.03 -10.61
N ALA A 105 -16.05 31.18 -10.38
CA ALA A 105 -15.77 32.15 -11.45
C ALA A 105 -14.84 31.55 -12.52
N GLU A 106 -15.15 31.75 -13.79
CA GLU A 106 -14.36 31.20 -14.91
C GLU A 106 -12.89 31.59 -14.88
N ASP A 107 -12.61 32.85 -14.49
CA ASP A 107 -11.24 33.35 -14.39
C ASP A 107 -10.44 32.58 -13.31
N ALA A 108 -11.06 32.31 -12.16
CA ALA A 108 -10.42 31.52 -11.09
C ALA A 108 -10.17 30.07 -11.54
N VAL A 109 -11.15 29.43 -12.17
CA VAL A 109 -11.04 28.08 -12.71
C VAL A 109 -9.94 28.00 -13.77
N THR A 110 -9.93 28.93 -14.72
CA THR A 110 -8.90 28.96 -15.78
C THR A 110 -7.51 29.12 -15.20
N LYS A 111 -7.32 30.10 -14.31
CA LYS A 111 -6.03 30.35 -13.65
C LYS A 111 -5.53 29.16 -12.83
N TYR A 112 -6.46 28.42 -12.21
CA TYR A 112 -6.14 27.20 -11.45
C TYR A 112 -5.65 26.08 -12.35
N LEU A 113 -6.37 25.82 -13.45
CA LEU A 113 -6.04 24.72 -14.37
C LEU A 113 -4.76 25.00 -15.18
N GLU A 114 -4.46 26.24 -15.52
CA GLU A 114 -3.20 26.62 -16.16
C GLU A 114 -1.96 26.22 -15.35
N LEU A 115 -2.06 26.11 -14.01
CA LEU A 115 -0.96 25.65 -13.17
C LEU A 115 -0.63 24.19 -13.48
N PHE A 116 -1.66 23.34 -13.69
CA PHE A 116 -1.48 21.92 -13.98
C PHE A 116 -0.96 21.66 -15.39
N GLU A 117 -1.23 22.53 -16.36
CA GLU A 117 -0.71 22.39 -17.72
C GLU A 117 0.81 22.64 -17.80
N LYS A 118 1.35 23.43 -16.89
CA LYS A 118 2.77 23.88 -16.91
C LYS A 118 3.65 23.16 -15.92
N VAL A 119 3.07 22.54 -14.90
CA VAL A 119 3.82 21.83 -13.86
C VAL A 119 4.32 20.48 -14.35
N THR A 120 5.58 20.16 -14.06
CA THR A 120 6.17 18.86 -14.34
C THR A 120 6.12 17.95 -13.10
N ALA A 121 6.12 16.63 -13.33
CA ALA A 121 6.02 15.61 -12.27
C ALA A 121 7.37 15.32 -11.60
N ASP A 122 8.17 16.34 -11.36
CA ASP A 122 9.50 16.28 -10.77
C ASP A 122 9.80 17.53 -9.93
N ILE A 123 11.04 17.65 -9.46
CA ILE A 123 11.48 18.79 -8.63
C ILE A 123 11.39 20.13 -9.37
N SER A 124 11.50 20.15 -10.71
CA SER A 124 11.32 21.40 -11.48
C SER A 124 9.87 21.87 -11.44
N GLY A 125 8.89 20.98 -11.33
CA GLY A 125 7.48 21.34 -11.08
C GLY A 125 7.28 22.01 -9.72
N VAL A 126 7.94 21.54 -8.68
CA VAL A 126 7.94 22.20 -7.35
C VAL A 126 8.55 23.59 -7.43
N GLN A 127 9.69 23.73 -8.13
CA GLN A 127 10.34 25.03 -8.31
C GLN A 127 9.47 25.99 -9.13
N TYR A 128 8.84 25.53 -10.21
CA TYR A 128 7.91 26.32 -10.99
C TYR A 128 6.74 26.83 -10.12
N LEU A 129 6.15 25.98 -9.26
CA LEU A 129 5.07 26.43 -8.36
C LEU A 129 5.58 27.43 -7.33
N LYS A 130 6.78 27.23 -6.74
CA LYS A 130 7.40 28.18 -5.82
C LYS A 130 7.53 29.59 -6.45
N GLU A 131 8.03 29.66 -7.69
CA GLU A 131 8.21 30.92 -8.41
C GLU A 131 6.86 31.55 -8.82
N THR A 132 5.90 30.74 -9.29
CA THR A 132 4.60 31.22 -9.78
C THR A 132 3.70 31.67 -8.64
N LEU A 133 3.62 30.89 -7.55
CA LEU A 133 2.73 31.18 -6.42
C LEU A 133 3.30 32.28 -5.49
N GLY A 134 4.60 32.47 -5.48
CA GLY A 134 5.25 33.55 -4.70
C GLY A 134 4.83 33.53 -3.24
N ALA A 135 4.31 34.65 -2.75
CA ALA A 135 3.91 34.80 -1.35
C ALA A 135 2.78 33.89 -0.88
N PHE A 136 2.05 33.24 -1.79
CA PHE A 136 1.02 32.26 -1.42
C PHE A 136 1.61 30.95 -0.91
N LEU A 137 2.85 30.60 -1.31
CA LEU A 137 3.52 29.36 -0.92
C LEU A 137 4.73 29.67 -0.04
N PRO A 138 4.72 29.28 1.25
CA PRO A 138 5.88 29.44 2.11
C PRO A 138 7.12 28.73 1.55
N GLU A 139 8.28 29.37 1.65
CA GLU A 139 9.53 28.89 1.03
C GLU A 139 9.93 27.50 1.54
N GLU A 140 9.76 27.26 2.84
CA GLU A 140 10.10 25.98 3.47
C GLU A 140 9.33 24.79 2.91
N VAL A 141 8.15 25.01 2.31
CA VAL A 141 7.34 23.89 1.74
C VAL A 141 8.04 23.28 0.54
N ALA A 142 8.52 24.12 -0.38
CA ALA A 142 9.26 23.67 -1.56
C ALA A 142 10.59 23.02 -1.18
N GLU A 143 11.33 23.63 -0.24
CA GLU A 143 12.61 23.11 0.24
C GLU A 143 12.43 21.76 0.97
N ASN A 144 11.38 21.61 1.78
CA ASN A 144 11.06 20.37 2.47
C ASN A 144 10.74 19.25 1.47
N LEU A 145 9.89 19.48 0.46
CA LEU A 145 9.59 18.48 -0.56
C LEU A 145 10.84 18.06 -1.32
N LYS A 146 11.67 19.05 -1.72
CA LYS A 146 12.95 18.76 -2.37
C LYS A 146 13.83 17.89 -1.50
N THR A 147 13.97 18.23 -0.22
CA THR A 147 14.80 17.47 0.73
C THR A 147 14.27 16.05 0.94
N ILE A 148 12.96 15.87 1.04
CA ILE A 148 12.35 14.53 1.13
C ILE A 148 12.70 13.69 -0.11
N ILE A 149 12.47 14.24 -1.31
CA ILE A 149 12.74 13.54 -2.58
C ILE A 149 14.23 13.17 -2.69
N ASP A 150 15.12 14.13 -2.49
CA ASP A 150 16.57 13.92 -2.61
C ASP A 150 17.08 12.89 -1.57
N SER A 151 16.60 12.98 -0.32
CA SER A 151 16.99 12.07 0.76
C SER A 151 16.53 10.63 0.47
N VAL A 152 15.28 10.45 0.03
CA VAL A 152 14.74 9.14 -0.32
C VAL A 152 15.46 8.57 -1.54
N GLU A 153 15.65 9.35 -2.61
CA GLU A 153 16.35 8.90 -3.83
C GLU A 153 17.79 8.48 -3.55
N SER A 154 18.50 9.20 -2.67
CA SER A 154 19.90 8.90 -2.35
C SER A 154 20.08 7.70 -1.40
N THR A 155 19.06 7.32 -0.64
CA THR A 155 19.15 6.29 0.40
C THR A 155 18.25 5.06 0.17
N LYS A 156 17.43 5.08 -0.89
CA LYS A 156 16.52 3.97 -1.21
C LYS A 156 17.24 2.64 -1.43
N SER A 157 16.67 1.57 -0.91
CA SER A 157 17.17 0.19 -1.05
C SER A 157 16.32 -0.68 -1.98
N ALA A 158 15.23 -0.14 -2.53
CA ALA A 158 14.31 -0.82 -3.44
C ALA A 158 14.26 -0.09 -4.80
N ASP A 159 13.79 -0.76 -5.83
CA ASP A 159 13.64 -0.20 -7.17
C ASP A 159 12.27 0.48 -7.32
N PHE A 160 12.25 1.81 -7.16
CA PHE A 160 11.08 2.65 -7.34
C PHE A 160 11.47 4.07 -7.78
N LYS A 161 10.48 4.86 -8.17
CA LYS A 161 10.63 6.26 -8.54
C LYS A 161 9.91 7.17 -7.55
N MET A 162 10.47 8.35 -7.30
CA MET A 162 9.76 9.46 -6.67
C MET A 162 9.20 10.38 -7.75
N ALA A 163 7.95 10.80 -7.61
CA ALA A 163 7.32 11.75 -8.51
C ALA A 163 6.55 12.81 -7.72
N PHE A 164 6.84 14.08 -7.99
CA PHE A 164 5.96 15.15 -7.52
C PHE A 164 4.66 15.11 -8.32
N ASP A 165 3.55 15.17 -7.63
CA ASP A 165 2.24 15.10 -8.27
C ASP A 165 1.30 16.16 -7.72
N PRO A 166 1.15 17.29 -8.41
CA PRO A 166 0.31 18.40 -7.97
C PRO A 166 -1.18 18.03 -7.91
N THR A 167 -1.61 16.93 -8.57
CA THR A 167 -3.00 16.46 -8.55
C THR A 167 -3.29 15.52 -7.41
N LEU A 168 -2.25 15.06 -6.69
CA LEU A 168 -2.43 14.17 -5.56
C LEU A 168 -3.15 14.89 -4.42
N VAL A 169 -4.39 14.51 -4.19
CA VAL A 169 -5.26 14.99 -3.12
C VAL A 169 -5.59 13.81 -2.23
N ARG A 170 -4.80 13.55 -1.21
CA ARG A 170 -5.09 12.48 -0.26
C ARG A 170 -5.72 13.01 1.01
N GLY A 171 -6.58 12.16 1.61
CA GLY A 171 -7.18 12.42 2.91
C GLY A 171 -8.08 13.64 2.90
N MET A 172 -9.34 13.45 3.18
CA MET A 172 -10.24 14.59 3.35
C MET A 172 -9.83 15.36 4.60
N SER A 173 -9.46 16.64 4.43
CA SER A 173 -9.33 17.70 5.44
C SER A 173 -8.41 17.48 6.66
N TYR A 174 -7.91 16.27 6.94
CA TYR A 174 -7.10 16.06 8.15
C TYR A 174 -5.58 16.16 7.93
N TYR A 175 -5.08 16.02 6.71
CA TYR A 175 -3.65 16.22 6.43
C TYR A 175 -3.26 17.69 6.45
N THR A 176 -2.11 17.99 7.05
CA THR A 176 -1.62 19.35 7.31
C THR A 176 -0.34 19.72 6.55
N GLY A 177 0.34 18.74 5.97
CA GLY A 177 1.62 18.90 5.28
C GLY A 177 1.81 17.94 4.12
N PRO A 178 3.01 17.32 3.99
CA PRO A 178 3.28 16.36 2.94
C PRO A 178 2.31 15.18 2.93
N ILE A 179 1.92 14.78 1.73
CA ILE A 179 1.07 13.60 1.45
C ILE A 179 1.75 12.75 0.39
N PHE A 180 1.64 11.44 0.51
CA PHE A 180 2.30 10.51 -0.40
C PHE A 180 1.47 9.25 -0.65
N GLU A 181 1.68 8.66 -1.83
CA GLU A 181 0.95 7.50 -2.30
C GLU A 181 1.87 6.55 -3.08
N ILE A 182 1.70 5.25 -2.88
CA ILE A 182 2.34 4.24 -3.72
C ILE A 182 1.42 3.88 -4.86
N SER A 183 1.79 4.27 -6.07
CA SER A 183 1.16 3.82 -7.31
C SER A 183 1.90 2.61 -7.87
N MET A 184 1.16 1.57 -8.24
CA MET A 184 1.72 0.32 -8.73
C MET A 184 0.98 -0.11 -10.00
N ASP A 185 1.69 -0.18 -11.13
CA ASP A 185 1.11 -0.47 -12.44
C ASP A 185 0.44 -1.84 -12.50
N GLU A 186 1.01 -2.84 -11.83
CA GLU A 186 0.45 -4.19 -11.76
C GLU A 186 -0.95 -4.23 -11.11
N TYR A 187 -1.18 -3.36 -10.15
CA TYR A 187 -2.49 -3.20 -9.54
C TYR A 187 -3.42 -2.31 -10.37
N GLY A 188 -2.84 -1.38 -11.14
CA GLY A 188 -3.55 -0.33 -11.86
C GLY A 188 -4.04 0.81 -10.95
N GLY A 189 -3.28 1.11 -9.88
CA GLY A 189 -3.64 2.17 -8.95
C GLY A 189 -2.84 2.17 -7.65
N SER A 190 -3.39 2.82 -6.63
CA SER A 190 -2.76 2.96 -5.31
C SER A 190 -2.79 1.67 -4.50
N VAL A 191 -1.64 1.30 -3.91
CA VAL A 191 -1.52 0.17 -2.98
C VAL A 191 -1.20 0.60 -1.55
N GLY A 192 -0.98 1.88 -1.31
CA GLY A 192 -0.73 2.44 0.01
C GLY A 192 -0.60 3.94 -0.05
N GLY A 193 -0.56 4.59 1.12
CA GLY A 193 -0.29 6.02 1.18
C GLY A 193 -0.51 6.60 2.56
N GLY A 194 -0.10 7.85 2.72
CA GLY A 194 -0.11 8.52 4.00
C GLY A 194 0.14 10.01 3.90
N GLY A 195 0.56 10.60 5.01
CA GLY A 195 0.90 12.01 5.10
C GLY A 195 0.94 12.52 6.53
N ARG A 196 1.28 13.81 6.67
CA ARG A 196 1.34 14.51 7.94
C ARG A 196 -0.03 14.99 8.39
N TYR A 197 -0.35 14.80 9.67
CA TYR A 197 -1.65 15.13 10.27
C TYR A 197 -1.51 15.70 11.69
N ASP A 198 -0.70 16.73 11.84
CA ASP A 198 -0.27 17.31 13.12
C ASP A 198 -1.41 17.78 14.04
N GLU A 199 -2.57 18.15 13.47
CA GLU A 199 -3.70 18.65 14.26
C GLU A 199 -4.60 17.53 14.82
N MET A 200 -4.51 16.30 14.30
CA MET A 200 -5.44 15.25 14.64
C MET A 200 -5.30 14.79 16.10
N ILE A 201 -4.07 14.51 16.51
CA ILE A 201 -3.78 14.00 17.86
C ILE A 201 -4.21 15.00 18.93
N GLY A 202 -3.95 16.29 18.70
CA GLY A 202 -4.33 17.36 19.60
C GLY A 202 -5.84 17.47 19.87
N LYS A 203 -6.68 17.10 18.90
CA LYS A 203 -8.15 17.06 19.07
C LYS A 203 -8.61 16.03 20.11
N PHE A 204 -7.84 14.97 20.32
CA PHE A 204 -8.14 13.92 21.28
C PHE A 204 -7.44 14.12 22.63
N THR A 205 -6.20 14.63 22.60
CA THR A 205 -5.36 14.73 23.80
C THR A 205 -5.39 16.13 24.43
N GLY A 206 -5.85 17.14 23.70
CA GLY A 206 -5.77 18.55 24.10
C GLY A 206 -4.36 19.15 24.00
N GLN A 207 -3.38 18.40 23.51
CA GLN A 207 -2.00 18.87 23.34
C GLN A 207 -1.56 18.71 21.87
N PRO A 208 -1.01 19.75 21.23
CA PRO A 208 -0.46 19.67 19.90
C PRO A 208 0.61 18.59 19.85
N THR A 209 0.46 17.61 18.96
CA THR A 209 1.41 16.51 18.79
C THR A 209 1.60 16.29 17.29
N PRO A 210 2.77 16.62 16.74
CA PRO A 210 3.09 16.34 15.34
C PRO A 210 2.94 14.85 15.05
N ALA A 211 2.37 14.53 13.90
CA ALA A 211 2.14 13.15 13.52
C ALA A 211 2.20 12.98 11.99
N CYS A 212 2.85 11.92 11.56
CA CYS A 212 2.89 11.49 10.17
C CYS A 212 2.68 9.98 10.12
N GLY A 213 1.88 9.48 9.19
CA GLY A 213 1.54 8.07 9.11
C GLY A 213 1.49 7.54 7.69
N PHE A 214 1.62 6.23 7.56
CA PHE A 214 1.52 5.51 6.30
C PHE A 214 0.68 4.24 6.48
N SER A 215 -0.28 4.04 5.58
CA SER A 215 -1.14 2.85 5.53
C SER A 215 -0.87 2.05 4.27
N ILE A 216 -0.59 0.76 4.45
CA ILE A 216 -0.42 -0.20 3.35
C ILE A 216 -1.76 -0.90 3.11
N GLY A 217 -2.21 -0.93 1.86
CA GLY A 217 -3.37 -1.68 1.43
C GLY A 217 -3.10 -3.18 1.45
N PHE A 218 -3.14 -3.79 2.65
CA PHE A 218 -2.73 -5.16 2.92
C PHE A 218 -3.35 -6.16 1.93
N GLU A 219 -4.67 -6.10 1.72
CA GLU A 219 -5.37 -7.01 0.81
C GLU A 219 -4.91 -6.87 -0.65
N ARG A 220 -4.51 -5.65 -1.05
CA ARG A 220 -4.00 -5.40 -2.41
C ARG A 220 -2.65 -6.04 -2.61
N ILE A 221 -1.77 -5.92 -1.62
CA ILE A 221 -0.44 -6.54 -1.65
C ILE A 221 -0.55 -8.06 -1.64
N ILE A 222 -1.39 -8.64 -0.75
CA ILE A 222 -1.62 -10.09 -0.71
C ILE A 222 -2.19 -10.61 -2.04
N MET A 223 -3.15 -9.89 -2.63
CA MET A 223 -3.71 -10.26 -3.92
C MET A 223 -2.64 -10.32 -5.02
N LEU A 224 -1.78 -9.31 -5.10
CA LEU A 224 -0.67 -9.29 -6.08
C LEU A 224 0.35 -10.40 -5.82
N LEU A 225 0.66 -10.71 -4.57
CA LEU A 225 1.54 -11.82 -4.22
C LEU A 225 0.94 -13.17 -4.64
N LEU A 226 -0.37 -13.36 -4.44
CA LEU A 226 -1.07 -14.57 -4.88
C LEU A 226 -1.12 -14.69 -6.42
N GLU A 227 -1.32 -13.58 -7.13
CA GLU A 227 -1.31 -13.55 -8.60
C GLU A 227 0.07 -13.88 -9.19
N ARG A 228 1.15 -13.71 -8.41
CA ARG A 228 2.54 -14.03 -8.79
C ARG A 228 3.01 -15.39 -8.30
N ASP A 229 2.14 -16.19 -7.67
CA ASP A 229 2.52 -17.44 -7.00
C ASP A 229 3.73 -17.26 -6.03
N PHE A 230 3.72 -16.14 -5.27
CA PHE A 230 4.81 -15.79 -4.37
C PHE A 230 5.01 -16.86 -3.30
N GLU A 231 6.21 -17.44 -3.25
CA GLU A 231 6.59 -18.40 -2.22
C GLU A 231 7.11 -17.67 -0.96
N ILE A 232 6.49 -17.96 0.18
CA ILE A 232 6.93 -17.40 1.47
C ILE A 232 8.35 -17.93 1.78
N PRO A 233 9.37 -17.06 1.91
CA PRO A 233 10.71 -17.49 2.24
C PRO A 233 10.74 -18.33 3.53
N GLY A 234 11.37 -19.51 3.47
CA GLY A 234 11.42 -20.43 4.60
C GLY A 234 10.11 -21.20 4.82
N SER A 235 9.17 -21.20 3.87
CA SER A 235 8.05 -22.14 3.88
C SER A 235 8.61 -23.56 3.83
N LYS A 236 8.19 -24.38 4.82
CA LYS A 236 8.67 -25.75 4.92
C LYS A 236 7.94 -26.61 3.90
N ASN A 237 8.66 -27.55 3.28
CA ASN A 237 8.04 -28.58 2.45
C ASN A 237 6.97 -29.30 3.27
N LYS A 238 5.79 -29.45 2.67
CA LYS A 238 4.69 -30.24 3.26
C LYS A 238 4.77 -31.66 2.74
N THR A 239 4.87 -32.63 3.64
CA THR A 239 4.91 -34.05 3.34
C THR A 239 3.57 -34.70 3.75
N ALA A 240 2.99 -35.48 2.86
CA ALA A 240 1.79 -36.27 3.17
C ALA A 240 2.18 -37.75 3.35
N TYR A 241 1.95 -38.30 4.54
CA TYR A 241 2.04 -39.72 4.84
C TYR A 241 0.67 -40.35 4.51
N ILE A 242 0.61 -41.20 3.48
CA ILE A 242 -0.60 -41.85 3.01
C ILE A 242 -0.54 -43.32 3.42
N ILE A 243 -1.40 -43.71 4.37
CA ILE A 243 -1.33 -45.00 5.06
C ILE A 243 -2.44 -45.94 4.57
N ASP A 244 -2.11 -47.16 4.28
CA ASP A 244 -3.09 -48.22 3.95
C ASP A 244 -4.15 -48.36 5.06
N LYS A 245 -5.41 -48.52 4.66
CA LYS A 245 -6.54 -48.73 5.60
C LYS A 245 -6.38 -49.93 6.50
N LYS A 246 -5.62 -50.95 6.05
CA LYS A 246 -5.42 -52.22 6.76
C LYS A 246 -4.10 -52.26 7.51
N MET A 247 -3.44 -51.08 7.73
CA MET A 247 -2.18 -51.02 8.43
C MET A 247 -2.27 -51.62 9.82
N PRO A 248 -1.45 -52.63 10.18
CA PRO A 248 -1.36 -53.17 11.53
C PRO A 248 -0.99 -52.11 12.58
N SER A 249 -1.50 -52.27 13.81
CA SER A 249 -1.34 -51.26 14.86
C SER A 249 0.11 -51.04 15.25
N ASP A 250 0.93 -52.07 15.27
CA ASP A 250 2.37 -51.99 15.57
C ASP A 250 3.12 -51.21 14.50
N LYS A 251 2.82 -51.46 13.23
CA LYS A 251 3.38 -50.69 12.10
C LYS A 251 2.88 -49.26 12.07
N LEU A 252 1.61 -49.03 12.38
CA LEU A 252 1.03 -47.69 12.49
C LEU A 252 1.75 -46.86 13.55
N LEU A 253 2.07 -47.44 14.72
CA LEU A 253 2.80 -46.73 15.77
C LEU A 253 4.17 -46.25 15.28
N LYS A 254 4.91 -47.05 14.53
CA LYS A 254 6.20 -46.67 13.95
C LYS A 254 6.07 -45.49 12.97
N ILE A 255 5.04 -45.49 12.12
CA ILE A 255 4.77 -44.37 11.19
C ILE A 255 4.43 -43.08 11.96
N LEU A 256 3.66 -43.19 13.04
CA LEU A 256 3.33 -42.06 13.91
C LEU A 256 4.55 -41.50 14.62
N GLU A 257 5.48 -42.35 15.04
CA GLU A 257 6.77 -41.94 15.62
C GLU A 257 7.66 -41.22 14.60
N GLN A 258 7.75 -41.75 13.37
CA GLN A 258 8.46 -41.08 12.27
C GLN A 258 7.86 -39.70 11.98
N ALA A 259 6.54 -39.59 11.89
CA ALA A 259 5.87 -38.32 11.69
C ALA A 259 6.10 -37.33 12.85
N LYS A 260 6.11 -37.83 14.11
CA LYS A 260 6.43 -37.04 15.29
C LYS A 260 7.85 -36.48 15.24
N GLN A 261 8.81 -37.32 14.87
CA GLN A 261 10.21 -36.90 14.74
C GLN A 261 10.37 -35.86 13.63
N ALA A 262 9.83 -36.10 12.42
CA ALA A 262 9.87 -35.16 11.30
C ALA A 262 9.25 -33.80 11.68
N ARG A 263 8.14 -33.81 12.43
CA ARG A 263 7.54 -32.57 12.96
C ARG A 263 8.41 -31.87 13.98
N ALA A 264 9.11 -32.62 14.85
CA ALA A 264 10.05 -32.05 15.81
C ALA A 264 11.27 -31.40 15.13
N GLU A 265 11.69 -31.93 13.97
CA GLU A 265 12.70 -31.36 13.09
C GLU A 265 12.16 -30.17 12.25
N GLY A 266 10.89 -29.85 12.44
CA GLY A 266 10.22 -28.70 11.88
C GLY A 266 9.62 -28.91 10.49
N GLN A 267 9.44 -30.14 10.02
CA GLN A 267 8.69 -30.44 8.81
C GLN A 267 7.17 -30.33 9.06
N ILE A 268 6.41 -30.06 8.01
CA ILE A 268 4.95 -30.10 8.06
C ILE A 268 4.53 -31.48 7.52
N VAL A 269 4.09 -32.36 8.40
CA VAL A 269 3.68 -33.72 8.04
C VAL A 269 2.19 -33.91 8.31
N ASN A 270 1.41 -34.26 7.27
CA ASN A 270 0.03 -34.70 7.39
C ASN A 270 -0.04 -36.22 7.27
N ILE A 271 -0.89 -36.86 8.06
CA ILE A 271 -1.13 -38.30 8.01
C ILE A 271 -2.58 -38.52 7.51
N ALA A 272 -2.70 -39.25 6.42
CA ALA A 272 -4.00 -39.52 5.80
C ALA A 272 -4.17 -41.01 5.44
N ILE A 273 -5.37 -41.46 5.55
CA ILE A 273 -5.72 -42.85 5.10
C ILE A 273 -5.83 -42.86 3.57
N MET A 274 -5.27 -43.87 2.94
CA MET A 274 -5.28 -44.09 1.51
C MET A 274 -6.70 -44.26 0.98
N LYS A 275 -7.09 -43.41 0.01
CA LYS A 275 -8.39 -43.49 -0.67
C LYS A 275 -8.32 -44.42 -1.89
N LYS A 276 -9.48 -44.95 -2.37
CA LYS A 276 -9.54 -45.76 -3.59
C LYS A 276 -8.94 -45.03 -4.81
N ASN A 277 -9.26 -43.75 -4.97
CA ASN A 277 -8.68 -42.92 -6.02
C ASN A 277 -7.49 -42.15 -5.45
N LYS A 278 -6.31 -42.77 -5.43
CA LYS A 278 -5.08 -42.20 -4.94
C LYS A 278 -4.64 -40.99 -5.74
N LYS A 279 -4.84 -41.01 -7.04
CA LYS A 279 -4.45 -39.87 -7.90
C LYS A 279 -5.24 -38.64 -7.49
N PHE A 280 -6.55 -38.73 -7.40
CA PHE A 280 -7.38 -37.59 -6.97
C PHE A 280 -7.02 -37.11 -5.55
N GLN A 281 -6.69 -38.04 -4.63
CA GLN A 281 -6.26 -37.69 -3.28
C GLN A 281 -4.96 -36.88 -3.31
N LYS A 282 -3.98 -37.30 -4.11
CA LYS A 282 -2.71 -36.56 -4.26
C LYS A 282 -2.93 -35.21 -4.95
N ASP A 283 -3.72 -35.16 -6.00
CA ASP A 283 -4.02 -33.90 -6.71
C ASP A 283 -4.67 -32.88 -5.76
N GLN A 284 -5.59 -33.31 -4.89
CA GLN A 284 -6.14 -32.43 -3.85
C GLN A 284 -5.06 -31.94 -2.87
N MET A 285 -4.19 -32.82 -2.39
CA MET A 285 -3.12 -32.45 -1.47
C MET A 285 -2.10 -31.52 -2.14
N ILE A 286 -1.82 -31.67 -3.43
CA ILE A 286 -0.97 -30.74 -4.20
C ILE A 286 -1.60 -29.34 -4.19
N THR A 287 -2.90 -29.22 -4.37
CA THR A 287 -3.59 -27.91 -4.29
C THR A 287 -3.54 -27.30 -2.87
N GLU A 288 -3.37 -28.14 -1.83
CA GLU A 288 -3.15 -27.71 -0.44
C GLU A 288 -1.67 -27.41 -0.12
N GLY A 289 -0.79 -27.52 -1.15
CA GLY A 289 0.64 -27.19 -1.06
C GLY A 289 1.52 -28.34 -0.56
N TYR A 290 1.07 -29.61 -0.59
CA TYR A 290 1.92 -30.77 -0.33
C TYR A 290 2.79 -31.07 -1.54
N THR A 291 4.10 -31.14 -1.34
CA THR A 291 5.08 -31.39 -2.41
C THR A 291 5.73 -32.76 -2.33
N GLN A 292 5.63 -33.41 -1.16
CA GLN A 292 6.20 -34.73 -0.91
C GLN A 292 5.15 -35.70 -0.45
N PHE A 293 5.22 -36.97 -0.92
CA PHE A 293 4.26 -38.03 -0.61
C PHE A 293 4.99 -39.32 -0.24
N GLU A 294 4.76 -39.82 0.96
CA GLU A 294 5.21 -41.13 1.42
C GLU A 294 4.00 -42.07 1.55
N GLU A 295 4.04 -43.18 0.83
CA GLU A 295 2.97 -44.17 0.83
C GLU A 295 3.39 -45.38 1.65
N PHE A 296 2.62 -45.71 2.67
CA PHE A 296 2.83 -46.87 3.55
C PHE A 296 1.79 -47.95 3.28
N TYR A 297 2.25 -49.08 2.79
CA TYR A 297 1.41 -50.25 2.52
C TYR A 297 1.58 -51.30 3.61
N ALA A 298 0.47 -51.95 3.99
CA ALA A 298 0.50 -52.94 5.07
C ALA A 298 1.48 -54.10 4.83
N ASP A 299 1.61 -54.52 3.56
CA ASP A 299 2.44 -55.69 3.18
C ASP A 299 3.92 -55.39 2.99
N SER A 300 4.28 -54.11 2.67
CA SER A 300 5.66 -53.73 2.30
C SER A 300 6.37 -52.90 3.36
N PHE A 301 5.69 -52.40 4.37
CA PHE A 301 6.32 -51.62 5.42
C PHE A 301 6.91 -52.53 6.50
N GLU A 302 8.23 -52.60 6.59
CA GLU A 302 8.95 -53.41 7.56
C GLU A 302 9.20 -52.68 8.88
N GLY A 303 9.13 -51.33 8.91
CA GLY A 303 9.20 -50.44 10.09
C GLY A 303 10.58 -50.17 10.61
#